data_23b1c68f1a0501c6cde4bba2e849690b
#
_entry.id   23b1c68f1a0501c6cde4bba2e849690b
#
_cell.length_a   1.000
_cell.length_b   1.000
_cell.length_c   1.000
_cell.angle_alpha   90.00
_cell.angle_beta   90.00
_cell.angle_gamma   90.00
#
_symmetry.space_group_name_H-M   'P 1'
#
loop_
_entity.id
_entity.type
_entity.pdbx_description
1 polymer ?
#
loop_
_entity_poly.entity_id
_entity_poly.type
_entity_poly.pdbx_seq_one_letter_code
_entity_poly.pdbx_strand_id
1 'polypeptide(L)'
;AAVRDGIVDVGMVGTVWENSAMPLQNVTYFTPFAITNHEMLIEIFDKLNTTVPALRDSWTAQNMVPLSSLITDSYDIYANFPVRTLADLQNKKINAPGTSANWLRDTGATPVDGALTTYYTNIQTGVTQGALSFASGIGPARVYEVAKYLTRVDIGSMYFGSVAVNKKFYDSLPK
;
A
#
# COMPACT_ATOMS: atom_id res chain seq x y z
N ALA A 1 8.60 11.44 -2.01
CA ALA A 1 9.25 12.76 -1.98
C ALA A 1 10.76 12.65 -1.78
N ALA A 2 11.29 12.11 -0.65
CA ALA A 2 12.71 12.19 -0.31
C ALA A 2 13.68 11.63 -1.38
N VAL A 3 13.38 10.46 -1.96
CA VAL A 3 14.19 9.88 -3.06
C VAL A 3 14.07 10.72 -4.32
N ARG A 4 12.85 11.11 -4.70
CA ARG A 4 12.58 11.95 -5.87
C ARG A 4 13.37 13.27 -5.83
N ASP A 5 13.36 13.89 -4.66
CA ASP A 5 13.93 15.22 -4.44
C ASP A 5 15.46 15.17 -4.14
N GLY A 6 16.04 13.97 -4.09
CA GLY A 6 17.48 13.76 -3.85
C GLY A 6 17.92 14.05 -2.41
N ILE A 7 16.99 14.03 -1.44
CA ILE A 7 17.32 14.14 -0.01
C ILE A 7 17.98 12.85 0.49
N VAL A 8 17.58 11.72 -0.09
CA VAL A 8 18.21 10.42 0.08
C VAL A 8 18.42 9.77 -1.28
N ASP A 9 19.49 9.00 -1.43
CA ASP A 9 19.85 8.39 -2.71
C ASP A 9 19.00 7.15 -3.00
N VAL A 10 18.67 6.34 -1.99
CA VAL A 10 17.90 5.10 -2.11
C VAL A 10 16.86 5.03 -1.00
N GLY A 11 15.70 4.48 -1.32
CA GLY A 11 14.65 4.29 -0.31
C GLY A 11 13.49 3.45 -0.81
N MET A 12 12.65 3.03 0.13
CA MET A 12 11.39 2.37 -0.16
C MET A 12 10.35 3.43 -0.55
N VAL A 13 9.74 3.27 -1.72
CA VAL A 13 8.73 4.19 -2.25
C VAL A 13 7.41 3.44 -2.40
N GLY A 14 6.43 3.80 -1.57
CA GLY A 14 5.07 3.27 -1.65
C GLY A 14 4.24 4.09 -2.64
N THR A 15 3.82 3.48 -3.74
CA THR A 15 3.04 4.14 -4.80
C THR A 15 1.57 4.32 -4.44
N VAL A 16 1.08 3.60 -3.44
CA VAL A 16 -0.30 3.69 -2.96
C VAL A 16 -0.69 5.11 -2.50
N TRP A 17 0.29 5.91 -2.06
CA TRP A 17 0.09 7.32 -1.68
C TRP A 17 0.36 8.31 -2.81
N GLU A 18 0.81 7.85 -3.98
CA GLU A 18 1.20 8.68 -5.13
C GLU A 18 0.27 8.46 -6.33
N ASN A 19 -1.03 8.26 -6.09
CA ASN A 19 -2.02 7.91 -7.11
C ASN A 19 -2.05 8.84 -8.31
N SER A 20 -1.93 10.15 -8.06
CA SER A 20 -2.00 11.16 -9.12
C SER A 20 -0.75 11.18 -9.99
N ALA A 21 0.42 10.91 -9.39
CA ALA A 21 1.71 10.94 -10.08
C ALA A 21 2.05 9.59 -10.74
N MET A 22 1.56 8.47 -10.16
CA MET A 22 1.91 7.11 -10.59
C MET A 22 0.66 6.20 -10.64
N PRO A 23 -0.37 6.54 -11.43
CA PRO A 23 -1.64 5.80 -11.43
C PRO A 23 -1.50 4.36 -11.90
N LEU A 24 -0.62 4.08 -12.87
CA LEU A 24 -0.42 2.74 -13.42
C LEU A 24 0.19 1.78 -12.40
N GLN A 25 0.99 2.27 -11.47
CA GLN A 25 1.58 1.47 -10.40
C GLN A 25 0.54 0.98 -9.39
N ASN A 26 -0.64 1.58 -9.39
CA ASN A 26 -1.74 1.25 -8.48
C ASN A 26 -2.78 0.30 -9.10
N VAL A 27 -2.52 -0.29 -10.26
CA VAL A 27 -3.49 -1.14 -10.99
C VAL A 27 -4.03 -2.29 -10.14
N THR A 28 -3.23 -2.90 -9.28
CA THR A 28 -3.66 -4.01 -8.40
C THR A 28 -4.75 -3.60 -7.42
N TYR A 29 -4.77 -2.34 -6.98
CA TYR A 29 -5.81 -1.82 -6.08
C TYR A 29 -7.19 -1.68 -6.76
N PHE A 30 -7.24 -1.76 -8.09
CA PHE A 30 -8.48 -1.77 -8.88
C PHE A 30 -8.90 -3.18 -9.29
N THR A 31 -8.11 -4.19 -8.93
CA THR A 31 -8.39 -5.61 -9.21
C THR A 31 -8.35 -6.45 -7.94
N PRO A 32 -9.18 -6.11 -6.90
CA PRO A 32 -9.21 -6.89 -5.67
C PRO A 32 -9.57 -8.36 -5.97
N PHE A 33 -9.10 -9.28 -5.15
CA PHE A 33 -9.30 -10.73 -5.25
C PHE A 33 -8.64 -11.41 -6.46
N ALA A 34 -7.84 -10.69 -7.25
CA ALA A 34 -7.25 -11.25 -8.46
C ALA A 34 -6.05 -12.15 -8.16
N ILE A 35 -5.18 -11.78 -7.24
CA ILE A 35 -3.92 -12.48 -6.96
C ILE A 35 -3.68 -12.54 -5.45
N THR A 36 -3.43 -13.75 -4.94
CA THR A 36 -2.98 -13.98 -3.56
C THR A 36 -1.52 -14.46 -3.49
N ASN A 37 -0.95 -14.90 -4.61
CA ASN A 37 0.44 -15.32 -4.70
C ASN A 37 1.34 -14.10 -4.90
N HIS A 38 2.02 -13.66 -3.83
CA HIS A 38 2.89 -12.50 -3.85
C HIS A 38 4.18 -12.71 -4.68
N GLU A 39 4.72 -13.93 -4.75
CA GLU A 39 5.91 -14.23 -5.56
C GLU A 39 5.61 -14.04 -7.05
N MET A 40 4.49 -14.59 -7.52
CA MET A 40 4.02 -14.38 -8.89
C MET A 40 3.81 -12.88 -9.19
N LEU A 41 3.29 -12.12 -8.23
CA LEU A 41 3.06 -10.69 -8.43
C LEU A 41 4.37 -9.89 -8.53
N ILE A 42 5.41 -10.29 -7.78
CA ILE A 42 6.77 -9.73 -7.93
C ILE A 42 7.27 -9.93 -9.36
N GLU A 43 7.23 -11.18 -9.87
CA GLU A 43 7.68 -11.50 -11.24
C GLU A 43 6.90 -10.71 -12.31
N ILE A 44 5.57 -10.59 -12.12
CA ILE A 44 4.72 -9.81 -13.03
C ILE A 44 5.17 -8.35 -13.05
N PHE A 45 5.33 -7.70 -11.90
CA PHE A 45 5.68 -6.29 -11.85
C PHE A 45 7.12 -6.01 -12.26
N ASP A 46 8.06 -6.88 -11.96
CA ASP A 46 9.43 -6.77 -12.46
C ASP A 46 9.46 -6.84 -14.00
N LYS A 47 8.65 -7.73 -14.57
CA LYS A 47 8.50 -7.81 -16.03
C LYS A 47 7.77 -6.58 -16.59
N LEU A 48 6.69 -6.13 -15.97
CA LEU A 48 5.93 -4.95 -16.41
C LEU A 48 6.79 -3.67 -16.36
N ASN A 49 7.53 -3.46 -15.28
CA ASN A 49 8.41 -2.28 -15.12
C ASN A 49 9.56 -2.27 -16.15
N THR A 50 9.96 -3.43 -16.69
CA THR A 50 11.00 -3.52 -17.73
C THR A 50 10.44 -3.48 -19.15
N THR A 51 9.27 -4.07 -19.40
CA THR A 51 8.72 -4.28 -20.74
C THR A 51 7.65 -3.29 -21.16
N VAL A 52 6.95 -2.65 -20.20
CA VAL A 52 5.89 -1.68 -20.50
C VAL A 52 6.43 -0.26 -20.32
N PRO A 53 6.67 0.49 -21.42
CA PRO A 53 7.29 1.81 -21.34
C PRO A 53 6.55 2.76 -20.40
N ALA A 54 5.23 2.79 -20.44
CA ALA A 54 4.43 3.70 -19.60
C ALA A 54 4.63 3.45 -18.09
N LEU A 55 4.79 2.18 -17.66
CA LEU A 55 5.09 1.84 -16.26
C LEU A 55 6.52 2.27 -15.88
N ARG A 56 7.49 1.93 -16.71
CA ARG A 56 8.89 2.32 -16.50
C ARG A 56 9.05 3.85 -16.47
N ASP A 57 8.46 4.51 -17.46
CA ASP A 57 8.63 5.96 -17.65
C ASP A 57 7.93 6.76 -16.53
N SER A 58 6.90 6.21 -15.88
CA SER A 58 6.28 6.81 -14.70
C SER A 58 7.27 6.97 -13.53
N TRP A 59 8.22 6.05 -13.36
CA TRP A 59 9.30 6.17 -12.37
C TRP A 59 10.31 7.25 -12.74
N THR A 60 10.75 7.27 -14.00
CA THR A 60 11.72 8.26 -14.47
C THR A 60 11.13 9.67 -14.49
N ALA A 61 9.84 9.82 -14.78
CA ALA A 61 9.12 11.10 -14.67
C ALA A 61 9.12 11.63 -13.22
N GLN A 62 9.25 10.77 -12.22
CA GLN A 62 9.42 11.13 -10.82
C GLN A 62 10.90 11.18 -10.38
N ASN A 63 11.85 11.30 -11.31
CA ASN A 63 13.29 11.33 -11.03
C ASN A 63 13.78 10.11 -10.22
N MET A 64 13.21 8.95 -10.46
CA MET A 64 13.53 7.70 -9.77
C MET A 64 13.75 6.55 -10.75
N VAL A 65 14.55 5.55 -10.33
CA VAL A 65 14.75 4.28 -11.03
C VAL A 65 14.36 3.15 -10.06
N PRO A 66 13.38 2.31 -10.40
CA PRO A 66 13.00 1.18 -9.56
C PRO A 66 14.08 0.08 -9.63
N LEU A 67 14.42 -0.52 -8.49
CA LEU A 67 15.40 -1.60 -8.38
C LEU A 67 14.76 -2.96 -8.15
N SER A 68 13.63 -3.01 -7.44
CA SER A 68 12.88 -4.24 -7.15
C SER A 68 11.44 -3.93 -6.83
N SER A 69 10.52 -4.84 -7.13
CA SER A 69 9.12 -4.73 -6.75
C SER A 69 8.92 -5.03 -5.26
N LEU A 70 8.08 -4.24 -4.60
CA LEU A 70 7.61 -4.48 -3.23
C LEU A 70 6.13 -4.86 -3.31
N ILE A 71 5.82 -6.05 -2.83
CA ILE A 71 4.48 -6.61 -2.82
C ILE A 71 4.04 -6.83 -1.38
N THR A 72 2.77 -6.57 -1.09
CA THR A 72 2.19 -6.88 0.22
C THR A 72 1.72 -8.32 0.27
N ASP A 73 1.61 -8.89 1.45
CA ASP A 73 0.71 -10.01 1.71
C ASP A 73 -0.76 -9.56 1.55
N SER A 74 -1.71 -10.49 1.68
CA SER A 74 -3.13 -10.18 1.46
C SER A 74 -3.64 -9.11 2.41
N TYR A 75 -4.47 -8.22 1.90
CA TYR A 75 -5.17 -7.22 2.71
C TYR A 75 -6.36 -7.83 3.43
N ASP A 76 -6.47 -7.47 4.71
CA ASP A 76 -7.52 -7.88 5.62
C ASP A 76 -7.98 -6.71 6.50
N ILE A 77 -9.02 -6.93 7.33
CA ILE A 77 -9.52 -5.93 8.26
C ILE A 77 -9.01 -6.23 9.67
N TYR A 78 -8.29 -5.29 10.25
CA TYR A 78 -7.81 -5.29 11.64
C TYR A 78 -8.61 -4.24 12.41
N ALA A 79 -9.36 -4.64 13.45
CA ALA A 79 -10.26 -3.73 14.16
C ALA A 79 -10.26 -3.92 15.68
N ASN A 80 -10.73 -2.94 16.41
CA ASN A 80 -10.96 -3.05 17.87
C ASN A 80 -12.37 -3.63 18.21
N PHE A 81 -13.11 -4.04 17.18
CA PHE A 81 -14.42 -4.68 17.27
C PHE A 81 -14.49 -5.85 16.27
N PRO A 82 -15.34 -6.87 16.50
CA PRO A 82 -15.49 -7.97 15.55
C PRO A 82 -16.24 -7.51 14.29
N VAL A 83 -15.72 -7.90 13.12
CA VAL A 83 -16.38 -7.69 11.82
C VAL A 83 -16.74 -9.07 11.26
N ARG A 84 -18.01 -9.38 11.19
CA ARG A 84 -18.54 -10.67 10.69
C ARG A 84 -19.37 -10.49 9.43
N THR A 85 -19.95 -9.30 9.27
CA THR A 85 -20.79 -8.92 8.13
C THR A 85 -20.47 -7.49 7.71
N LEU A 86 -20.89 -7.08 6.51
CA LEU A 86 -20.77 -5.68 6.07
C LEU A 86 -21.53 -4.71 6.98
N ALA A 87 -22.61 -5.16 7.61
CA ALA A 87 -23.37 -4.32 8.55
C ALA A 87 -22.53 -3.89 9.77
N ASP A 88 -21.57 -4.68 10.19
CA ASP A 88 -20.68 -4.33 11.32
C ASP A 88 -19.77 -3.14 11.00
N LEU A 89 -19.56 -2.84 9.73
CA LEU A 89 -18.75 -1.70 9.26
C LEU A 89 -19.53 -0.37 9.23
N GLN A 90 -20.86 -0.40 9.42
CA GLN A 90 -21.69 0.81 9.39
C GLN A 90 -21.21 1.84 10.41
N ASN A 91 -21.00 3.08 9.96
CA ASN A 91 -20.55 4.21 10.78
C ASN A 91 -19.17 4.00 11.45
N LYS A 92 -18.36 3.06 10.99
CA LYS A 92 -16.99 2.86 11.48
C LYS A 92 -16.00 3.66 10.64
N LYS A 93 -15.01 4.24 11.29
CA LYS A 93 -13.88 4.89 10.64
C LYS A 93 -12.74 3.89 10.56
N ILE A 94 -12.28 3.61 9.35
CA ILE A 94 -11.25 2.59 9.07
C ILE A 94 -10.07 3.25 8.38
N ASN A 95 -8.86 3.08 8.91
CA ASN A 95 -7.66 3.51 8.21
C ASN A 95 -7.55 2.74 6.89
N ALA A 96 -7.49 3.45 5.78
CA ALA A 96 -7.37 2.87 4.44
C ALA A 96 -6.60 3.85 3.56
N PRO A 97 -5.32 3.55 3.24
CA PRO A 97 -4.46 4.50 2.56
C PRO A 97 -4.80 4.59 1.07
N GLY A 98 -4.82 5.82 0.56
CA GLY A 98 -4.87 6.10 -0.86
C GLY A 98 -5.95 5.32 -1.60
N THR A 99 -5.55 4.54 -2.59
CA THR A 99 -6.46 3.80 -3.49
C THR A 99 -7.24 2.69 -2.79
N SER A 100 -6.72 2.12 -1.69
CA SER A 100 -7.43 1.07 -0.94
C SER A 100 -8.72 1.57 -0.27
N ALA A 101 -8.88 2.88 -0.09
CA ALA A 101 -10.11 3.49 0.38
C ALA A 101 -11.34 3.14 -0.50
N ASN A 102 -11.13 2.86 -1.79
CA ASN A 102 -12.20 2.46 -2.70
C ASN A 102 -12.87 1.14 -2.30
N TRP A 103 -12.17 0.24 -1.61
CA TRP A 103 -12.72 -1.05 -1.18
C TRP A 103 -13.73 -0.91 -0.03
N LEU A 104 -13.75 0.24 0.65
CA LEU A 104 -14.74 0.55 1.69
C LEU A 104 -15.97 1.28 1.15
N ARG A 105 -16.00 1.59 -0.16
CA ARG A 105 -17.17 2.22 -0.78
C ARG A 105 -18.39 1.32 -0.62
N ASP A 106 -19.52 1.93 -0.32
CA ASP A 106 -20.82 1.28 -0.15
C ASP A 106 -20.90 0.25 1.00
N THR A 107 -19.85 0.14 1.83
CA THR A 107 -19.86 -0.70 3.04
C THR A 107 -20.44 0.02 4.25
N GLY A 108 -20.67 1.33 4.17
CA GLY A 108 -21.07 2.17 5.29
C GLY A 108 -19.91 2.58 6.21
N ALA A 109 -18.69 2.11 5.96
CA ALA A 109 -17.50 2.60 6.65
C ALA A 109 -17.02 3.92 6.04
N THR A 110 -16.36 4.74 6.85
CA THR A 110 -15.67 5.95 6.42
C THR A 110 -14.17 5.67 6.36
N PRO A 111 -13.55 5.67 5.18
CA PRO A 111 -12.10 5.53 5.06
C PRO A 111 -11.40 6.76 5.63
N VAL A 112 -10.32 6.54 6.38
CA VAL A 112 -9.43 7.58 6.88
C VAL A 112 -8.05 7.35 6.28
N ASP A 113 -7.60 8.29 5.46
CA ASP A 113 -6.29 8.23 4.85
C ASP A 113 -5.18 8.48 5.87
N GLY A 114 -4.00 7.97 5.62
CA GLY A 114 -2.84 8.15 6.47
C GLY A 114 -1.78 7.08 6.27
N ALA A 115 -0.59 7.36 6.79
CA ALA A 115 0.49 6.39 6.78
C ALA A 115 0.29 5.30 7.83
N LEU A 116 0.82 4.10 7.55
CA LEU A 116 0.76 2.95 8.46
C LEU A 116 1.29 3.26 9.86
N THR A 117 2.27 4.17 9.97
CA THR A 117 2.86 4.63 11.24
C THR A 117 1.87 5.35 12.15
N THR A 118 0.75 5.86 11.64
CA THR A 118 -0.28 6.55 12.42
C THR A 118 -1.40 5.64 12.90
N TYR A 119 -1.51 4.41 12.37
CA TYR A 119 -2.65 3.52 12.64
C TYR A 119 -2.79 3.14 14.10
N TYR A 120 -1.66 2.83 14.77
CA TYR A 120 -1.65 2.52 16.19
C TYR A 120 -2.31 3.65 17.01
N THR A 121 -1.80 4.87 16.84
CA THR A 121 -2.30 6.04 17.56
C THR A 121 -3.76 6.35 17.21
N ASN A 122 -4.13 6.29 15.94
CA ASN A 122 -5.49 6.54 15.49
C ASN A 122 -6.51 5.59 16.14
N ILE A 123 -6.16 4.30 16.22
CA ILE A 123 -7.04 3.30 16.84
C ILE A 123 -7.03 3.44 18.35
N GLN A 124 -5.87 3.66 18.97
CA GLN A 124 -5.73 3.83 20.42
C GLN A 124 -6.54 5.02 20.94
N THR A 125 -6.53 6.13 20.22
CA THR A 125 -7.22 7.37 20.59
C THR A 125 -8.67 7.43 20.13
N GLY A 126 -9.14 6.40 19.39
CA GLY A 126 -10.52 6.33 18.89
C GLY A 126 -10.81 7.20 17.67
N VAL A 127 -9.78 7.78 17.03
CA VAL A 127 -9.93 8.50 15.75
C VAL A 127 -10.46 7.54 14.67
N THR A 128 -9.96 6.30 14.68
CA THR A 128 -10.47 5.18 13.87
C THR A 128 -10.76 3.96 14.74
N GLN A 129 -11.52 3.00 14.23
CA GLN A 129 -11.85 1.77 14.94
C GLN A 129 -11.13 0.55 14.32
N GLY A 130 -10.39 0.74 13.24
CA GLY A 130 -9.67 -0.33 12.57
C GLY A 130 -8.82 0.16 11.42
N ALA A 131 -8.23 -0.80 10.72
CA ALA A 131 -7.42 -0.59 9.53
C ALA A 131 -7.68 -1.67 8.50
N LEU A 132 -7.76 -1.29 7.25
CA LEU A 132 -7.68 -2.14 6.09
C LEU A 132 -6.21 -2.20 5.67
N SER A 133 -5.54 -3.32 5.94
CA SER A 133 -4.09 -3.44 5.82
C SER A 133 -3.65 -4.90 5.67
N PHE A 134 -2.35 -5.13 5.71
CA PHE A 134 -1.70 -6.41 5.49
C PHE A 134 -0.81 -6.78 6.70
N ALA A 135 -0.66 -8.08 6.98
CA ALA A 135 -0.04 -8.57 8.21
C ALA A 135 1.41 -8.13 8.38
N SER A 136 2.21 -8.14 7.30
CA SER A 136 3.61 -7.72 7.35
C SER A 136 3.80 -6.21 7.64
N GLY A 137 2.75 -5.39 7.45
CA GLY A 137 2.72 -4.00 7.87
C GLY A 137 2.20 -3.83 9.30
N ILE A 138 1.14 -4.54 9.65
CA ILE A 138 0.49 -4.50 10.97
C ILE A 138 1.43 -4.93 12.10
N GLY A 139 2.26 -5.96 11.85
CA GLY A 139 3.20 -6.50 12.85
C GLY A 139 4.20 -5.46 13.35
N PRO A 140 5.09 -4.92 12.49
CA PRO A 140 6.08 -3.91 12.90
C PRO A 140 5.46 -2.65 13.48
N ALA A 141 4.28 -2.22 12.99
CA ALA A 141 3.56 -1.07 13.49
C ALA A 141 2.81 -1.35 14.82
N ARG A 142 2.85 -2.57 15.33
CA ARG A 142 2.23 -3.04 16.58
C ARG A 142 0.71 -2.79 16.66
N VAL A 143 0.05 -2.62 15.53
CA VAL A 143 -1.38 -2.31 15.44
C VAL A 143 -2.24 -3.41 16.09
N TYR A 144 -1.74 -4.66 16.11
CA TYR A 144 -2.40 -5.79 16.77
C TYR A 144 -2.63 -5.57 18.29
N GLU A 145 -1.92 -4.65 18.93
CA GLU A 145 -2.12 -4.34 20.35
C GLU A 145 -3.41 -3.55 20.61
N VAL A 146 -3.84 -2.77 19.63
CA VAL A 146 -5.02 -1.89 19.72
C VAL A 146 -6.18 -2.38 18.84
N ALA A 147 -5.91 -3.19 17.83
CA ALA A 147 -6.87 -3.86 16.96
C ALA A 147 -6.84 -5.38 17.22
N LYS A 148 -7.68 -5.84 18.16
CA LYS A 148 -7.65 -7.22 18.66
C LYS A 148 -8.37 -8.23 17.77
N TYR A 149 -9.09 -7.78 16.75
CA TYR A 149 -9.86 -8.63 15.84
C TYR A 149 -9.26 -8.55 14.45
N LEU A 150 -9.00 -9.72 13.88
CA LEU A 150 -8.65 -9.90 12.47
C LEU A 150 -9.82 -10.55 11.76
N THR A 151 -10.34 -9.88 10.74
CA THR A 151 -11.28 -10.47 9.79
C THR A 151 -10.55 -10.71 8.49
N ARG A 152 -10.37 -12.00 8.15
CA ARG A 152 -9.76 -12.39 6.89
C ARG A 152 -10.75 -12.21 5.76
N VAL A 153 -10.48 -11.22 4.93
CA VAL A 153 -11.25 -10.91 3.71
C VAL A 153 -10.54 -11.47 2.48
N ASP A 154 -9.23 -11.66 2.59
CA ASP A 154 -8.34 -12.15 1.52
C ASP A 154 -8.51 -11.32 0.23
N ILE A 155 -8.46 -9.99 0.36
CA ILE A 155 -8.61 -9.06 -0.79
C ILE A 155 -7.52 -9.31 -1.84
N GLY A 156 -6.39 -9.84 -1.42
CA GLY A 156 -5.26 -10.20 -2.27
C GLY A 156 -4.01 -9.40 -1.99
N SER A 157 -2.93 -9.83 -2.63
CA SER A 157 -1.63 -9.16 -2.60
C SER A 157 -1.63 -7.98 -3.56
N MET A 158 -0.97 -6.88 -3.15
CA MET A 158 -0.96 -5.63 -3.91
C MET A 158 0.47 -5.19 -4.21
N TYR A 159 0.66 -4.58 -5.36
CA TYR A 159 1.90 -3.87 -5.64
C TYR A 159 1.97 -2.64 -4.75
N PHE A 160 2.87 -2.68 -3.80
CA PHE A 160 3.06 -1.59 -2.85
C PHE A 160 3.93 -0.47 -3.43
N GLY A 161 4.95 -0.86 -4.23
CA GLY A 161 5.90 0.07 -4.80
C GLY A 161 7.24 -0.58 -5.13
N SER A 162 8.32 0.14 -4.89
CA SER A 162 9.67 -0.32 -5.21
C SER A 162 10.69 0.17 -4.17
N VAL A 163 11.77 -0.57 -4.01
CA VAL A 163 13.03 0.04 -3.60
C VAL A 163 13.52 0.84 -4.82
N ALA A 164 13.59 2.16 -4.67
CA ALA A 164 13.95 3.05 -5.76
C ALA A 164 15.18 3.87 -5.44
N VAL A 165 15.92 4.22 -6.47
CA VAL A 165 17.09 5.09 -6.39
C VAL A 165 16.81 6.41 -7.10
N ASN A 166 17.36 7.51 -6.55
CA ASN A 166 17.32 8.80 -7.21
C ASN A 166 18.03 8.71 -8.58
N LYS A 167 17.37 9.18 -9.64
CA LYS A 167 17.88 9.01 -11.00
C LYS A 167 19.23 9.70 -11.22
N LYS A 168 19.46 10.90 -10.68
CA LYS A 168 20.75 11.58 -10.81
C LYS A 168 21.87 10.78 -10.14
N PHE A 169 21.60 10.24 -8.94
CA PHE A 169 22.57 9.40 -8.25
C PHE A 169 22.84 8.12 -9.07
N TYR A 170 21.79 7.43 -9.53
CA TYR A 170 21.92 6.23 -10.37
C TYR A 170 22.76 6.48 -11.61
N ASP A 171 22.52 7.58 -12.33
CA ASP A 171 23.24 7.95 -13.55
C ASP A 171 24.71 8.31 -13.29
N SER A 172 25.08 8.63 -12.05
CA SER A 172 26.46 8.95 -11.64
C SER A 172 27.29 7.72 -11.27
N LEU A 173 26.66 6.54 -11.12
CA LEU A 173 27.36 5.32 -10.76
C LEU A 173 28.21 4.80 -11.93
N PRO A 174 29.38 4.18 -11.66
CA PRO A 174 30.18 3.50 -12.66
C PRO A 174 29.33 2.41 -13.36
N LYS A 175 29.47 2.33 -14.69
CA LYS A 175 28.80 1.30 -15.50
C LYS A 175 29.64 0.04 -15.56
#